data_2e17321996189b30f9a5358ab0c11c6b
#
_entry.id   2e17321996189b30f9a5358ab0c11c6b
#
_cell.length_a   1.000
_cell.length_b   1.000
_cell.length_c   1.000
_cell.angle_alpha   90.00
_cell.angle_beta   90.00
_cell.angle_gamma   90.00
#
_symmetry.space_group_name_H-M   'P 1'
#
loop_
_entity.id
_entity.type
_entity.pdbx_description
1 polymer ?
#
loop_
_entity_poly.entity_id
_entity_poly.type
_entity_poly.pdbx_seq_one_letter_code
_entity_poly.pdbx_strand_id
1 'polypeptide(L)'
;MRTLVYGAYGFTGERIVREALERELDIVVAGRNGTKTRGLGIELGVESRVFTPEEATAELEDIDVLVNCAGPFAQTYEDLVEACLDAGTSYLDINGELAVFEAIAERDRDAEQAGIFLLSGAGFEVVATDCLACHLHDRLPDATHLQLGVDAEITVSGGTFASLVEHAGTGGRVRREGVIEEESVAARSRQINFGSGPRHAVTAPLGDVSTAYYTTGIENVETYVALPERVAQTLRVTEPLSSLAGITPVKEGLQYLGYSVASSPSERERERDRAFIWGEARTDDETVASRLVTPEPYTLTIDAVTTALERLEAMDSHPTGFETPAVVFDAEFVLELDGVEGFFDEE
;
A
#
# COMPACT_ATOMS: atom_id res chain seq x y z
N MET A 1 -9.79 -8.16 -19.87
CA MET A 1 -8.64 -7.23 -19.62
C MET A 1 -7.41 -8.09 -19.35
N ARG A 2 -6.36 -7.93 -20.17
CA ARG A 2 -5.13 -8.73 -20.03
C ARG A 2 -4.18 -8.09 -19.04
N THR A 3 -3.86 -8.80 -17.97
CA THR A 3 -3.09 -8.28 -16.83
C THR A 3 -1.74 -8.98 -16.69
N LEU A 4 -0.66 -8.20 -16.60
CA LEU A 4 0.67 -8.70 -16.33
C LEU A 4 1.04 -8.44 -14.86
N VAL A 5 1.34 -9.51 -14.09
CA VAL A 5 1.78 -9.40 -12.70
C VAL A 5 3.32 -9.47 -12.65
N TYR A 6 3.97 -8.34 -12.37
CA TYR A 6 5.42 -8.26 -12.20
C TYR A 6 5.80 -8.57 -10.74
N GLY A 7 6.79 -9.42 -10.54
CA GLY A 7 7.11 -9.97 -9.22
C GLY A 7 6.22 -11.16 -8.82
N ALA A 8 5.61 -11.82 -9.80
CA ALA A 8 4.64 -12.91 -9.66
C ALA A 8 5.13 -14.11 -8.81
N TYR A 9 6.44 -14.36 -8.75
CA TYR A 9 7.01 -15.43 -7.92
C TYR A 9 7.33 -15.00 -6.47
N GLY A 10 6.98 -13.77 -6.09
CA GLY A 10 7.08 -13.28 -4.73
C GLY A 10 5.94 -13.81 -3.85
N PHE A 11 6.06 -13.64 -2.52
CA PHE A 11 5.07 -14.15 -1.57
C PHE A 11 3.65 -13.64 -1.85
N THR A 12 3.49 -12.35 -2.08
CA THR A 12 2.20 -11.72 -2.37
C THR A 12 1.80 -11.91 -3.83
N GLY A 13 2.73 -11.69 -4.76
CA GLY A 13 2.46 -11.80 -6.20
C GLY A 13 1.97 -13.18 -6.63
N GLU A 14 2.55 -14.26 -6.08
CA GLU A 14 2.09 -15.63 -6.40
C GLU A 14 0.64 -15.88 -5.94
N ARG A 15 0.25 -15.33 -4.80
CA ARG A 15 -1.10 -15.48 -4.27
C ARG A 15 -2.11 -14.66 -5.05
N ILE A 16 -1.75 -13.43 -5.42
CA ILE A 16 -2.58 -12.59 -6.32
C ILE A 16 -2.80 -13.33 -7.64
N VAL A 17 -1.75 -13.91 -8.24
CA VAL A 17 -1.89 -14.66 -9.48
C VAL A 17 -2.83 -15.85 -9.33
N ARG A 18 -2.70 -16.64 -8.24
CA ARG A 18 -3.56 -17.81 -8.01
C ARG A 18 -5.02 -17.40 -7.81
N GLU A 19 -5.28 -16.40 -6.99
CA GLU A 19 -6.61 -15.87 -6.75
C GLU A 19 -7.23 -15.29 -8.05
N ALA A 20 -6.45 -14.51 -8.81
CA ALA A 20 -6.89 -13.95 -10.09
C ALA A 20 -7.28 -15.04 -11.11
N LEU A 21 -6.53 -16.15 -11.14
CA LEU A 21 -6.86 -17.30 -11.99
C LEU A 21 -8.11 -18.05 -11.50
N GLU A 22 -8.36 -18.15 -10.20
CA GLU A 22 -9.59 -18.71 -9.63
C GLU A 22 -10.82 -17.86 -10.01
N ARG A 23 -10.63 -16.53 -10.19
CA ARG A 23 -11.63 -15.58 -10.68
C ARG A 23 -11.68 -15.47 -12.20
N GLU A 24 -11.01 -16.35 -12.92
CA GLU A 24 -10.99 -16.43 -14.40
C GLU A 24 -10.41 -15.19 -15.10
N LEU A 25 -9.57 -14.38 -14.43
CA LEU A 25 -8.88 -13.24 -15.03
C LEU A 25 -7.75 -13.68 -15.98
N ASP A 26 -7.50 -12.92 -17.06
CA ASP A 26 -6.43 -13.19 -18.04
C ASP A 26 -5.07 -12.69 -17.51
N ILE A 27 -4.25 -13.60 -16.99
CA ILE A 27 -3.02 -13.30 -16.28
C ILE A 27 -1.77 -13.75 -17.04
N VAL A 28 -0.81 -12.84 -17.15
CA VAL A 28 0.59 -13.10 -17.56
C VAL A 28 1.49 -12.93 -16.34
N VAL A 29 2.34 -13.92 -16.04
CA VAL A 29 3.29 -13.83 -14.92
C VAL A 29 4.61 -13.28 -15.39
N ALA A 30 5.19 -12.31 -14.63
CA ALA A 30 6.43 -11.67 -15.00
C ALA A 30 7.42 -11.49 -13.83
N GLY A 31 8.69 -11.32 -14.16
CA GLY A 31 9.73 -11.00 -13.21
C GLY A 31 11.14 -11.29 -13.72
N ARG A 32 12.14 -10.74 -13.02
CA ARG A 32 13.56 -10.80 -13.44
C ARG A 32 14.23 -12.17 -13.32
N ASN A 33 13.71 -13.07 -12.45
CA ASN A 33 14.31 -14.40 -12.28
C ASN A 33 13.69 -15.40 -13.24
N GLY A 34 14.38 -15.67 -14.35
CA GLY A 34 13.88 -16.53 -15.41
C GLY A 34 13.51 -17.96 -15.00
N THR A 35 14.21 -18.54 -14.02
CA THR A 35 13.89 -19.90 -13.53
C THR A 35 12.59 -19.90 -12.73
N LYS A 36 12.42 -18.95 -11.81
CA LYS A 36 11.22 -18.85 -10.98
C LYS A 36 10.00 -18.45 -11.80
N THR A 37 10.15 -17.44 -12.66
CA THR A 37 9.04 -16.94 -13.49
C THR A 37 8.51 -17.99 -14.45
N ARG A 38 9.39 -18.66 -15.21
CA ARG A 38 8.98 -19.73 -16.12
C ARG A 38 8.45 -20.95 -15.37
N GLY A 39 9.04 -21.27 -14.19
CA GLY A 39 8.54 -22.35 -13.34
C GLY A 39 7.10 -22.12 -12.91
N LEU A 40 6.78 -20.92 -12.45
CA LEU A 40 5.43 -20.54 -12.07
C LEU A 40 4.46 -20.56 -13.26
N GLY A 41 4.86 -20.01 -14.42
CA GLY A 41 4.05 -20.06 -15.64
C GLY A 41 3.72 -21.47 -16.09
N ILE A 42 4.69 -22.41 -16.03
CA ILE A 42 4.46 -23.82 -16.36
C ILE A 42 3.53 -24.47 -15.34
N GLU A 43 3.74 -24.23 -14.05
CA GLU A 43 2.92 -24.79 -12.96
C GLU A 43 1.45 -24.37 -13.08
N LEU A 44 1.20 -23.10 -13.37
CA LEU A 44 -0.15 -22.53 -13.45
C LEU A 44 -0.77 -22.62 -14.86
N GLY A 45 0.01 -22.99 -15.87
CA GLY A 45 -0.46 -23.08 -17.26
C GLY A 45 -0.71 -21.73 -17.92
N VAL A 46 0.00 -20.68 -17.49
CA VAL A 46 -0.14 -19.32 -18.02
C VAL A 46 1.14 -18.83 -18.72
N GLU A 47 1.01 -17.79 -19.54
CA GLU A 47 2.14 -17.14 -20.19
C GLU A 47 3.12 -16.56 -19.15
N SER A 48 4.41 -16.61 -19.47
CA SER A 48 5.45 -16.06 -18.58
C SER A 48 6.44 -15.18 -19.36
N ARG A 49 6.72 -13.98 -18.85
CA ARG A 49 7.68 -13.02 -19.42
C ARG A 49 8.83 -12.78 -18.44
N VAL A 50 10.05 -12.77 -18.95
CA VAL A 50 11.25 -12.63 -18.10
C VAL A 50 12.02 -11.40 -18.56
N PHE A 51 11.98 -10.37 -17.74
CA PHE A 51 12.64 -9.08 -17.99
C PHE A 51 12.98 -8.36 -16.69
N THR A 52 13.88 -7.39 -16.76
CA THR A 52 14.13 -6.42 -15.68
C THR A 52 13.24 -5.19 -15.88
N PRO A 53 12.99 -4.37 -14.83
CA PRO A 53 12.14 -3.18 -14.99
C PRO A 53 12.55 -2.31 -16.17
N GLU A 54 13.86 -2.13 -16.41
CA GLU A 54 14.42 -1.31 -17.50
C GLU A 54 14.11 -1.86 -18.90
N GLU A 55 13.73 -3.14 -19.00
CA GLU A 55 13.41 -3.81 -20.27
C GLU A 55 11.90 -3.92 -20.51
N ALA A 56 11.06 -3.36 -19.62
CA ALA A 56 9.62 -3.63 -19.56
C ALA A 56 8.85 -3.15 -20.80
N THR A 57 9.19 -2.01 -21.41
CA THR A 57 8.39 -1.38 -22.49
C THR A 57 8.05 -2.35 -23.62
N ALA A 58 9.03 -3.14 -24.07
CA ALA A 58 8.82 -4.10 -25.17
C ALA A 58 7.93 -5.29 -24.80
N GLU A 59 7.71 -5.52 -23.51
CA GLU A 59 6.95 -6.65 -22.97
C GLU A 59 5.49 -6.25 -22.64
N LEU A 60 5.11 -4.99 -22.88
CA LEU A 60 3.79 -4.46 -22.51
C LEU A 60 2.85 -4.18 -23.69
N GLU A 61 3.28 -4.37 -24.96
CA GLU A 61 2.50 -3.98 -26.15
C GLU A 61 1.06 -4.57 -26.22
N ASP A 62 0.83 -5.71 -25.59
CA ASP A 62 -0.46 -6.43 -25.59
C ASP A 62 -1.05 -6.57 -24.18
N ILE A 63 -0.62 -5.74 -23.25
CA ILE A 63 -1.03 -5.73 -21.84
C ILE A 63 -1.88 -4.48 -21.57
N ASP A 64 -3.04 -4.69 -20.99
CA ASP A 64 -3.93 -3.60 -20.59
C ASP A 64 -3.50 -2.98 -19.24
N VAL A 65 -3.10 -3.85 -18.27
CA VAL A 65 -2.70 -3.43 -16.92
C VAL A 65 -1.45 -4.19 -16.46
N LEU A 66 -0.45 -3.47 -15.96
CA LEU A 66 0.68 -4.01 -15.22
C LEU A 66 0.41 -3.88 -13.72
N VAL A 67 0.46 -5.01 -12.99
CA VAL A 67 0.39 -5.06 -11.52
C VAL A 67 1.80 -5.25 -10.96
N ASN A 68 2.35 -4.23 -10.29
CA ASN A 68 3.67 -4.32 -9.68
C ASN A 68 3.58 -4.88 -8.23
N CYS A 69 4.08 -6.10 -8.05
CA CYS A 69 4.23 -6.78 -6.75
C CYS A 69 5.70 -6.92 -6.34
N ALA A 70 6.63 -6.22 -6.98
CA ALA A 70 8.08 -6.38 -6.80
C ALA A 70 8.67 -5.30 -5.90
N GLY A 71 8.62 -5.50 -4.59
CA GLY A 71 9.30 -4.62 -3.62
C GLY A 71 10.83 -4.88 -3.54
N PRO A 72 11.64 -3.91 -3.03
CA PRO A 72 11.26 -2.56 -2.62
C PRO A 72 10.76 -1.72 -3.82
N PHE A 73 9.62 -1.05 -3.65
CA PHE A 73 8.99 -0.33 -4.76
C PHE A 73 9.83 0.84 -5.25
N ALA A 74 10.57 1.50 -4.36
CA ALA A 74 11.53 2.55 -4.74
C ALA A 74 12.59 2.12 -5.77
N GLN A 75 12.78 0.80 -5.98
CA GLN A 75 13.74 0.26 -6.96
C GLN A 75 13.08 -0.23 -8.26
N THR A 76 11.75 -0.25 -8.34
CA THR A 76 11.05 -0.85 -9.47
C THR A 76 10.00 0.06 -10.11
N TYR A 77 9.47 1.03 -9.34
CA TYR A 77 8.34 1.84 -9.81
C TYR A 77 8.71 2.72 -11.00
N GLU A 78 9.88 3.38 -10.97
CA GLU A 78 10.26 4.39 -11.96
C GLU A 78 10.30 3.80 -13.37
N ASP A 79 11.09 2.75 -13.57
CA ASP A 79 11.23 2.09 -14.87
C ASP A 79 9.92 1.44 -15.34
N LEU A 80 9.12 0.86 -14.41
CA LEU A 80 7.85 0.23 -14.77
C LEU A 80 6.77 1.27 -15.11
N VAL A 81 6.70 2.39 -14.41
CA VAL A 81 5.78 3.49 -14.74
C VAL A 81 6.14 4.13 -16.07
N GLU A 82 7.44 4.40 -16.32
CA GLU A 82 7.90 4.89 -17.63
C GLU A 82 7.53 3.93 -18.76
N ALA A 83 7.76 2.62 -18.56
CA ALA A 83 7.38 1.61 -19.55
C ALA A 83 5.87 1.58 -19.80
N CYS A 84 5.04 1.76 -18.75
CA CYS A 84 3.59 1.85 -18.88
C CYS A 84 3.15 3.09 -19.67
N LEU A 85 3.75 4.24 -19.40
CA LEU A 85 3.50 5.49 -20.14
C LEU A 85 3.86 5.34 -21.62
N ASP A 86 5.01 4.74 -21.92
CA ASP A 86 5.48 4.53 -23.29
C ASP A 86 4.64 3.51 -24.07
N ALA A 87 4.16 2.46 -23.42
CA ALA A 87 3.36 1.40 -24.04
C ALA A 87 1.85 1.71 -24.10
N GLY A 88 1.37 2.69 -23.34
CA GLY A 88 -0.07 2.93 -23.17
C GLY A 88 -0.76 1.87 -22.31
N THR A 89 -0.02 1.24 -21.40
CA THR A 89 -0.47 0.22 -20.44
C THR A 89 -0.75 0.88 -19.10
N SER A 90 -1.88 0.61 -18.47
CA SER A 90 -2.18 1.15 -17.14
C SER A 90 -1.34 0.47 -16.05
N TYR A 91 -1.05 1.19 -14.97
CA TYR A 91 -0.22 0.72 -13.87
C TYR A 91 -1.04 0.57 -12.58
N LEU A 92 -0.82 -0.51 -11.86
CA LEU A 92 -1.34 -0.76 -10.53
C LEU A 92 -0.24 -1.33 -9.63
N ASP A 93 -0.17 -0.92 -8.36
CA ASP A 93 0.76 -1.51 -7.41
C ASP A 93 0.15 -1.76 -6.02
N ILE A 94 0.90 -2.47 -5.18
CA ILE A 94 0.58 -2.72 -3.78
C ILE A 94 1.56 -2.01 -2.83
N ASN A 95 2.08 -0.89 -3.29
CA ASN A 95 3.05 -0.07 -2.59
C ASN A 95 2.45 0.56 -1.31
N GLY A 96 3.30 0.75 -0.29
CA GLY A 96 3.03 1.51 0.93
C GLY A 96 4.09 2.60 1.18
N GLU A 97 4.99 2.85 0.22
CA GLU A 97 6.17 3.73 0.39
C GLU A 97 5.81 5.18 0.04
N LEU A 98 5.71 6.06 1.05
CA LEU A 98 5.33 7.47 0.90
C LEU A 98 6.03 8.20 -0.26
N ALA A 99 7.35 8.01 -0.39
CA ALA A 99 8.12 8.67 -1.44
C ALA A 99 7.76 8.17 -2.86
N VAL A 100 7.32 6.91 -2.98
CA VAL A 100 6.89 6.33 -4.25
C VAL A 100 5.53 6.89 -4.65
N PHE A 101 4.60 7.07 -3.71
CA PHE A 101 3.31 7.73 -3.99
C PHE A 101 3.49 9.14 -4.55
N GLU A 102 4.29 9.97 -3.87
CA GLU A 102 4.55 11.34 -4.33
C GLU A 102 5.20 11.35 -5.73
N ALA A 103 6.17 10.45 -5.97
CA ALA A 103 6.85 10.38 -7.26
C ALA A 103 5.92 9.90 -8.40
N ILE A 104 5.02 8.95 -8.12
CA ILE A 104 4.01 8.51 -9.11
C ILE A 104 2.98 9.61 -9.34
N ALA A 105 2.56 10.34 -8.29
CA ALA A 105 1.63 11.45 -8.42
C ALA A 105 2.18 12.62 -9.28
N GLU A 106 3.50 12.83 -9.28
CA GLU A 106 4.15 13.80 -10.19
C GLU A 106 3.95 13.45 -11.68
N ARG A 107 3.62 12.18 -12.01
CA ARG A 107 3.40 11.69 -13.37
C ARG A 107 1.92 11.75 -13.81
N ASP A 108 1.05 12.34 -13.00
CA ASP A 108 -0.39 12.48 -13.26
C ASP A 108 -0.70 12.97 -14.68
N ARG A 109 -0.13 14.11 -15.07
CA ARG A 109 -0.36 14.69 -16.40
C ARG A 109 0.17 13.85 -17.55
N ASP A 110 1.29 13.13 -17.34
CA ASP A 110 1.84 12.25 -18.35
C ASP A 110 0.91 11.05 -18.57
N ALA A 111 0.33 10.52 -17.49
CA ALA A 111 -0.65 9.45 -17.54
C ALA A 111 -1.97 9.88 -18.19
N GLU A 112 -2.49 11.09 -17.87
CA GLU A 112 -3.63 11.68 -18.56
C GLU A 112 -3.39 11.80 -20.06
N GLN A 113 -2.19 12.26 -20.49
CA GLN A 113 -1.82 12.41 -21.91
C GLN A 113 -1.67 11.05 -22.61
N ALA A 114 -1.17 10.04 -21.91
CA ALA A 114 -1.06 8.67 -22.41
C ALA A 114 -2.44 7.94 -22.43
N GLY A 115 -3.44 8.49 -21.72
CA GLY A 115 -4.77 7.88 -21.62
C GLY A 115 -4.79 6.65 -20.72
N ILE A 116 -3.88 6.56 -19.74
CA ILE A 116 -3.78 5.46 -18.79
C ILE A 116 -4.01 5.95 -17.35
N PHE A 117 -4.27 5.03 -16.43
CA PHE A 117 -4.25 5.31 -15.01
C PHE A 117 -2.96 4.81 -14.36
N LEU A 118 -2.56 5.49 -13.28
CA LEU A 118 -1.53 5.07 -12.33
C LEU A 118 -2.21 4.88 -10.97
N LEU A 119 -2.74 3.68 -10.72
CA LEU A 119 -3.45 3.34 -9.47
C LEU A 119 -2.45 2.77 -8.47
N SER A 120 -2.00 3.60 -7.55
CA SER A 120 -0.99 3.19 -6.57
C SER A 120 -1.61 2.88 -5.20
N GLY A 121 -1.11 1.81 -4.55
CA GLY A 121 -1.54 1.43 -3.21
C GLY A 121 -2.77 0.53 -3.14
N ALA A 122 -2.99 -0.35 -4.12
CA ALA A 122 -4.10 -1.31 -4.09
C ALA A 122 -3.91 -2.47 -3.06
N GLY A 123 -3.05 -2.29 -2.06
CA GLY A 123 -2.81 -3.23 -0.96
C GLY A 123 -3.39 -2.77 0.37
N PHE A 124 -3.31 -3.63 1.39
CA PHE A 124 -3.82 -3.38 2.75
C PHE A 124 -3.42 -2.02 3.31
N GLU A 125 -2.16 -1.65 3.13
CA GLU A 125 -1.59 -0.44 3.76
C GLU A 125 -2.31 0.84 3.34
N VAL A 126 -2.98 0.83 2.20
CA VAL A 126 -3.72 1.99 1.67
C VAL A 126 -5.21 1.71 1.54
N VAL A 127 -5.64 0.61 0.94
CA VAL A 127 -7.08 0.39 0.66
C VAL A 127 -7.95 0.59 1.90
N ALA A 128 -7.56 0.03 3.04
CA ALA A 128 -8.37 0.10 4.26
C ALA A 128 -8.43 1.53 4.84
N THR A 129 -7.32 2.23 4.84
CA THR A 129 -7.19 3.59 5.40
C THR A 129 -7.71 4.64 4.42
N ASP A 130 -7.51 4.47 3.12
CA ASP A 130 -7.96 5.38 2.07
C ASP A 130 -9.49 5.37 1.94
N CYS A 131 -10.11 4.18 1.94
CA CYS A 131 -11.57 4.07 1.97
C CYS A 131 -12.16 4.66 3.27
N LEU A 132 -11.50 4.47 4.42
CA LEU A 132 -11.92 5.09 5.67
C LEU A 132 -11.75 6.62 5.63
N ALA A 133 -10.67 7.13 5.03
CA ALA A 133 -10.46 8.56 4.84
C ALA A 133 -11.54 9.19 3.95
N CYS A 134 -11.88 8.52 2.84
CA CYS A 134 -12.98 8.91 1.96
C CYS A 134 -14.33 8.93 2.72
N HIS A 135 -14.65 7.85 3.45
CA HIS A 135 -15.86 7.76 4.29
C HIS A 135 -15.95 8.90 5.32
N LEU A 136 -14.85 9.25 5.97
CA LEU A 136 -14.82 10.36 6.93
C LEU A 136 -14.97 11.71 6.26
N HIS A 137 -14.37 11.90 5.08
CA HIS A 137 -14.52 13.12 4.30
C HIS A 137 -15.97 13.30 3.83
N ASP A 138 -16.64 12.24 3.40
CA ASP A 138 -18.07 12.31 3.03
C ASP A 138 -18.96 12.72 4.18
N ARG A 139 -18.61 12.34 5.44
CA ARG A 139 -19.31 12.74 6.66
C ARG A 139 -18.99 14.16 7.13
N LEU A 140 -17.78 14.65 6.83
CA LEU A 140 -17.30 15.99 7.20
C LEU A 140 -16.50 16.60 6.04
N PRO A 141 -17.16 17.07 4.96
CA PRO A 141 -16.48 17.57 3.77
C PRO A 141 -15.59 18.80 4.00
N ASP A 142 -15.88 19.58 5.03
CA ASP A 142 -15.08 20.76 5.39
C ASP A 142 -13.93 20.45 6.37
N ALA A 143 -13.61 19.16 6.59
CA ALA A 143 -12.53 18.76 7.47
C ALA A 143 -11.20 19.36 7.03
N THR A 144 -10.45 19.89 7.99
CA THR A 144 -9.13 20.49 7.76
C THR A 144 -7.98 19.60 8.27
N HIS A 145 -8.31 18.60 9.08
CA HIS A 145 -7.36 17.66 9.65
C HIS A 145 -7.90 16.24 9.58
N LEU A 146 -7.02 15.32 9.22
CA LEU A 146 -7.30 13.88 9.19
C LEU A 146 -6.23 13.13 9.98
N GLN A 147 -6.66 12.21 10.82
CA GLN A 147 -5.78 11.28 11.52
C GLN A 147 -6.23 9.87 11.22
N LEU A 148 -5.30 9.03 10.78
CA LEU A 148 -5.54 7.61 10.51
C LEU A 148 -4.65 6.77 11.42
N GLY A 149 -5.13 5.60 11.81
CA GLY A 149 -4.40 4.72 12.72
C GLY A 149 -4.59 3.26 12.39
N VAL A 150 -3.53 2.48 12.54
CA VAL A 150 -3.51 1.04 12.28
C VAL A 150 -3.04 0.29 13.53
N ASP A 151 -3.82 -0.72 13.94
CA ASP A 151 -3.44 -1.76 14.93
C ASP A 151 -3.52 -3.12 14.25
N ALA A 152 -2.37 -3.62 13.81
CA ALA A 152 -2.27 -4.93 13.19
C ALA A 152 -1.12 -5.72 13.83
N GLU A 153 -1.40 -6.97 14.20
CA GLU A 153 -0.33 -7.91 14.56
C GLU A 153 0.33 -8.38 13.25
N ILE A 154 1.33 -7.62 12.80
CA ILE A 154 2.02 -7.93 11.55
C ILE A 154 3.13 -8.94 11.81
N THR A 155 2.97 -10.16 11.37
CA THR A 155 4.09 -11.08 11.17
C THR A 155 4.88 -10.59 9.94
N VAL A 156 5.98 -9.90 10.19
CA VAL A 156 6.74 -9.20 9.15
C VAL A 156 7.36 -10.17 8.17
N SER A 157 6.94 -10.11 6.89
CA SER A 157 7.63 -10.84 5.82
C SER A 157 9.02 -10.25 5.54
N GLY A 158 9.88 -11.01 4.86
CA GLY A 158 11.20 -10.52 4.46
C GLY A 158 11.14 -9.23 3.63
N GLY A 159 10.12 -9.09 2.78
CA GLY A 159 9.87 -7.88 1.98
C GLY A 159 9.46 -6.68 2.85
N THR A 160 8.49 -6.87 3.73
CA THR A 160 8.04 -5.84 4.68
C THR A 160 9.17 -5.40 5.60
N PHE A 161 9.99 -6.35 6.09
CA PHE A 161 11.17 -5.99 6.91
C PHE A 161 12.20 -5.20 6.10
N ALA A 162 12.42 -5.55 4.83
CA ALA A 162 13.34 -4.81 3.96
C ALA A 162 12.85 -3.36 3.75
N SER A 163 11.55 -3.15 3.54
CA SER A 163 10.94 -1.82 3.46
C SER A 163 11.06 -1.05 4.77
N LEU A 164 10.82 -1.69 5.92
CA LEU A 164 11.03 -1.06 7.23
C LEU A 164 12.49 -0.62 7.45
N VAL A 165 13.46 -1.43 7.03
CA VAL A 165 14.90 -1.07 7.10
C VAL A 165 15.24 0.02 6.10
N GLU A 166 14.61 0.04 4.92
CA GLU A 166 14.76 1.12 3.91
C GLU A 166 14.37 2.46 4.51
N HIS A 167 13.26 2.50 5.25
CA HIS A 167 12.75 3.71 5.91
C HIS A 167 13.38 3.98 7.28
N ALA A 168 14.14 3.01 7.84
CA ALA A 168 14.86 3.22 9.10
C ALA A 168 15.90 4.32 8.91
N GLY A 169 15.68 5.47 9.55
CA GLY A 169 16.56 6.64 9.45
C GLY A 169 16.04 7.79 8.58
N THR A 170 14.87 7.63 7.95
CA THR A 170 14.24 8.74 7.20
C THR A 170 13.42 9.69 8.10
N GLY A 171 13.32 9.41 9.41
CA GLY A 171 12.53 10.19 10.35
C GLY A 171 11.02 9.93 10.23
N GLY A 172 10.23 10.70 10.96
CA GLY A 172 8.77 10.76 10.80
C GLY A 172 8.39 11.71 9.66
N ARG A 173 7.20 11.55 9.13
CA ARG A 173 6.60 12.42 8.11
C ARG A 173 5.14 12.68 8.47
N VAL A 174 4.72 13.90 8.20
CA VAL A 174 3.33 14.35 8.30
C VAL A 174 3.03 15.29 7.16
N ARG A 175 1.76 15.47 6.80
CA ARG A 175 1.36 16.55 5.89
C ARG A 175 0.78 17.70 6.68
N ARG A 176 1.22 18.92 6.39
CA ARG A 176 0.71 20.17 6.97
C ARG A 176 0.55 21.22 5.88
N GLU A 177 -0.60 21.86 5.86
CA GLU A 177 -0.91 22.89 4.86
C GLU A 177 -0.59 22.39 3.43
N GLY A 178 -0.91 21.11 3.14
CA GLY A 178 -0.67 20.44 1.87
C GLY A 178 0.77 19.99 1.61
N VAL A 179 1.73 20.27 2.51
CA VAL A 179 3.15 19.96 2.31
C VAL A 179 3.60 18.84 3.27
N ILE A 180 4.39 17.89 2.76
CA ILE A 180 5.01 16.85 3.59
C ILE A 180 6.19 17.43 4.35
N GLU A 181 6.12 17.39 5.67
CA GLU A 181 7.15 17.87 6.58
C GLU A 181 7.83 16.70 7.30
N GLU A 182 9.13 16.89 7.58
CA GLU A 182 9.89 15.98 8.42
C GLU A 182 9.62 16.24 9.89
N GLU A 183 9.48 15.15 10.66
CA GLU A 183 9.44 15.23 12.11
C GLU A 183 10.25 14.07 12.73
N SER A 184 10.42 14.09 14.04
CA SER A 184 11.08 12.98 14.77
C SER A 184 10.25 11.71 14.69
N VAL A 185 10.93 10.56 14.75
CA VAL A 185 10.26 9.25 14.80
C VAL A 185 9.40 9.18 16.07
N ALA A 186 8.14 8.73 15.90
CA ALA A 186 7.18 8.63 17.01
C ALA A 186 7.03 9.95 17.80
N ALA A 187 7.09 11.11 17.11
CA ALA A 187 7.08 12.44 17.72
C ALA A 187 5.87 12.66 18.62
N ARG A 188 4.70 12.21 18.20
CA ARG A 188 3.47 12.29 18.97
C ARG A 188 2.97 10.91 19.37
N SER A 189 2.20 10.86 20.44
CA SER A 189 1.51 9.65 20.88
C SER A 189 0.12 9.99 21.40
N ARG A 190 -0.81 9.09 21.19
CA ARG A 190 -2.16 9.18 21.75
C ARG A 190 -2.70 7.79 22.14
N GLN A 191 -3.75 7.77 22.94
CA GLN A 191 -4.53 6.56 23.16
C GLN A 191 -5.65 6.53 22.10
N ILE A 192 -5.67 5.47 21.30
CA ILE A 192 -6.69 5.26 20.26
C ILE A 192 -7.47 4.01 20.61
N ASN A 193 -8.80 4.10 20.53
CA ASN A 193 -9.68 2.94 20.69
C ASN A 193 -9.93 2.31 19.32
N PHE A 194 -9.22 1.26 19.02
CA PHE A 194 -9.40 0.51 17.77
C PHE A 194 -10.60 -0.47 17.78
N GLY A 195 -11.40 -0.49 18.86
CA GLY A 195 -12.56 -1.38 19.01
C GLY A 195 -12.42 -2.38 20.18
N SER A 196 -11.21 -2.77 20.52
CA SER A 196 -10.90 -3.67 21.65
C SER A 196 -10.47 -2.94 22.92
N GLY A 197 -10.62 -1.61 22.97
CA GLY A 197 -10.19 -0.74 24.05
C GLY A 197 -9.01 0.15 23.67
N PRO A 198 -8.61 1.09 24.55
CA PRO A 198 -7.55 2.04 24.26
C PRO A 198 -6.19 1.36 24.08
N ARG A 199 -5.51 1.66 22.98
CA ARG A 199 -4.15 1.23 22.67
C ARG A 199 -3.24 2.45 22.55
N HIS A 200 -2.01 2.33 23.04
CA HIS A 200 -1.01 3.36 22.82
C HIS A 200 -0.59 3.34 21.34
N ALA A 201 -0.72 4.47 20.66
CA ALA A 201 -0.33 4.64 19.27
C ALA A 201 0.66 5.81 19.14
N VAL A 202 1.55 5.74 18.17
CA VAL A 202 2.55 6.78 17.88
C VAL A 202 2.51 7.16 16.41
N THR A 203 2.90 8.39 16.10
CA THR A 203 3.03 8.82 14.69
C THR A 203 4.05 7.98 13.94
N ALA A 204 3.68 7.58 12.73
CA ALA A 204 4.50 6.80 11.82
C ALA A 204 4.28 7.33 10.38
N PRO A 205 5.31 7.32 9.52
CA PRO A 205 5.21 7.86 8.16
C PRO A 205 4.60 6.81 7.21
N LEU A 206 3.31 6.47 7.41
CA LEU A 206 2.60 5.57 6.49
C LEU A 206 2.34 6.25 5.15
N GLY A 207 2.09 5.47 4.12
CA GLY A 207 1.76 5.95 2.78
C GLY A 207 0.58 6.91 2.72
N ASP A 208 -0.35 6.76 3.68
CA ASP A 208 -1.55 7.59 3.81
C ASP A 208 -1.29 9.08 4.06
N VAL A 209 -0.09 9.45 4.53
CA VAL A 209 0.33 10.88 4.56
C VAL A 209 0.30 11.49 3.15
N SER A 210 0.45 10.66 2.11
CA SER A 210 0.30 11.02 0.71
C SER A 210 -1.11 10.72 0.21
N THR A 211 -1.52 9.47 0.20
CA THR A 211 -2.73 9.01 -0.49
C THR A 211 -4.00 9.65 0.05
N ALA A 212 -4.16 9.78 1.37
CA ALA A 212 -5.33 10.43 1.95
C ALA A 212 -5.50 11.90 1.57
N TYR A 213 -4.41 12.60 1.26
CA TYR A 213 -4.47 13.96 0.71
C TYR A 213 -5.01 13.96 -0.73
N TYR A 214 -4.55 13.05 -1.57
CA TYR A 214 -5.04 12.93 -2.94
C TYR A 214 -6.50 12.49 -3.00
N THR A 215 -6.91 11.63 -2.07
CA THR A 215 -8.29 11.15 -1.96
C THR A 215 -9.26 12.21 -1.45
N THR A 216 -8.88 12.97 -0.42
CA THR A 216 -9.82 13.84 0.32
C THR A 216 -9.58 15.35 0.12
N GLY A 217 -8.39 15.74 -0.33
CA GLY A 217 -7.97 17.14 -0.35
C GLY A 217 -7.68 17.75 1.04
N ILE A 218 -7.75 16.95 2.12
CA ILE A 218 -7.47 17.45 3.49
C ILE A 218 -5.97 17.74 3.63
N GLU A 219 -5.63 18.99 3.91
CA GLU A 219 -4.25 19.49 3.88
C GLU A 219 -3.39 19.07 5.09
N ASN A 220 -4.01 18.61 6.19
CA ASN A 220 -3.28 18.20 7.40
C ASN A 220 -3.58 16.72 7.70
N VAL A 221 -2.59 15.85 7.43
CA VAL A 221 -2.71 14.41 7.60
C VAL A 221 -1.63 13.88 8.53
N GLU A 222 -2.04 13.12 9.54
CA GLU A 222 -1.18 12.41 10.47
C GLU A 222 -1.56 10.93 10.51
N THR A 223 -0.57 10.06 10.52
CA THR A 223 -0.79 8.62 10.60
C THR A 223 -0.18 8.04 11.88
N TYR A 224 -0.83 7.03 12.44
CA TYR A 224 -0.50 6.40 13.70
C TYR A 224 -0.42 4.89 13.58
N VAL A 225 0.49 4.28 14.34
CA VAL A 225 0.59 2.84 14.49
C VAL A 225 0.50 2.48 15.96
N ALA A 226 -0.31 1.49 16.29
CA ALA A 226 -0.40 0.96 17.66
C ALA A 226 0.89 0.24 18.02
N LEU A 227 1.59 0.74 19.05
CA LEU A 227 2.83 0.16 19.56
C LEU A 227 2.84 0.21 21.08
N PRO A 228 3.39 -0.82 21.75
CA PRO A 228 3.64 -0.74 23.19
C PRO A 228 4.51 0.48 23.53
N GLU A 229 4.15 1.20 24.59
CA GLU A 229 4.84 2.43 24.99
C GLU A 229 6.36 2.26 25.15
N ARG A 230 6.80 1.09 25.65
CA ARG A 230 8.24 0.77 25.80
C ARG A 230 8.96 0.73 24.43
N VAL A 231 8.29 0.21 23.40
CA VAL A 231 8.83 0.17 22.03
C VAL A 231 8.93 1.59 21.48
N ALA A 232 7.89 2.39 21.63
CA ALA A 232 7.89 3.79 21.23
C ALA A 232 9.01 4.61 21.90
N GLN A 233 9.22 4.42 23.19
CA GLN A 233 10.32 5.06 23.94
C GLN A 233 11.69 4.63 23.40
N THR A 234 11.86 3.35 23.07
CA THR A 234 13.11 2.86 22.47
C THR A 234 13.37 3.51 21.11
N LEU A 235 12.37 3.60 20.24
CA LEU A 235 12.48 4.25 18.92
C LEU A 235 12.95 5.71 19.07
N ARG A 236 12.33 6.49 19.96
CA ARG A 236 12.73 7.89 20.22
C ARG A 236 14.17 8.05 20.72
N VAL A 237 14.61 7.16 21.61
CA VAL A 237 15.97 7.20 22.17
C VAL A 237 17.02 6.77 21.14
N THR A 238 16.67 5.85 20.25
CA THR A 238 17.60 5.34 19.24
C THR A 238 17.60 6.17 17.94
N GLU A 239 16.65 7.09 17.76
CA GLU A 239 16.58 7.95 16.57
C GLU A 239 17.90 8.67 16.22
N PRO A 240 18.64 9.30 17.17
CA PRO A 240 19.91 9.94 16.85
C PRO A 240 20.97 8.96 16.32
N LEU A 241 20.83 7.66 16.62
CA LEU A 241 21.71 6.60 16.14
C LEU A 241 21.23 6.00 14.81
N SER A 242 19.99 6.26 14.41
CA SER A 242 19.41 5.74 13.16
C SER A 242 20.09 6.33 11.91
N SER A 243 20.70 7.51 12.03
CA SER A 243 21.57 8.07 10.98
C SER A 243 22.75 7.14 10.64
N LEU A 244 23.15 6.26 11.57
CA LEU A 244 24.15 5.22 11.33
C LEU A 244 23.57 4.03 10.56
N ALA A 245 22.27 3.77 10.65
CA ALA A 245 21.58 2.75 9.85
C ALA A 245 21.47 3.13 8.36
N GLY A 246 21.56 4.41 8.03
CA GLY A 246 21.70 4.92 6.66
C GLY A 246 23.06 4.61 6.01
N ILE A 247 24.03 4.05 6.75
CA ILE A 247 25.30 3.60 6.18
C ILE A 247 25.06 2.28 5.43
N THR A 248 25.28 2.28 4.13
CA THR A 248 25.00 1.16 3.21
C THR A 248 25.35 -0.24 3.76
N PRO A 249 26.53 -0.51 4.34
CA PRO A 249 26.86 -1.84 4.86
C PRO A 249 26.00 -2.27 6.06
N VAL A 250 25.54 -1.32 6.88
CA VAL A 250 24.67 -1.60 8.04
C VAL A 250 23.26 -1.91 7.55
N LYS A 251 22.76 -1.14 6.59
CA LYS A 251 21.46 -1.33 5.93
C LYS A 251 21.39 -2.70 5.26
N GLU A 252 22.35 -3.04 4.40
CA GLU A 252 22.44 -4.35 3.75
C GLU A 252 22.51 -5.51 4.75
N GLY A 253 23.26 -5.35 5.83
CA GLY A 253 23.35 -6.34 6.92
C GLY A 253 22.02 -6.54 7.64
N LEU A 254 21.28 -5.47 7.93
CA LEU A 254 19.97 -5.53 8.56
C LEU A 254 18.92 -6.15 7.62
N GLN A 255 18.93 -5.78 6.34
CA GLN A 255 18.06 -6.38 5.33
C GLN A 255 18.32 -7.89 5.19
N TYR A 256 19.59 -8.30 5.11
CA TYR A 256 19.97 -9.73 5.07
C TYR A 256 19.51 -10.51 6.31
N LEU A 257 19.66 -9.92 7.50
CA LEU A 257 19.17 -10.49 8.76
C LEU A 257 17.63 -10.61 8.73
N GLY A 258 16.93 -9.59 8.26
CA GLY A 258 15.48 -9.58 8.15
C GLY A 258 14.98 -10.69 7.22
N TYR A 259 15.55 -10.83 6.04
CA TYR A 259 15.23 -11.94 5.13
C TYR A 259 15.52 -13.32 5.74
N SER A 260 16.47 -13.40 6.68
CA SER A 260 16.87 -14.67 7.32
C SER A 260 15.98 -15.05 8.51
N VAL A 261 15.34 -14.08 9.14
CA VAL A 261 14.58 -14.24 10.40
C VAL A 261 13.09 -14.06 10.21
N ALA A 262 12.69 -13.26 9.22
CA ALA A 262 11.29 -13.04 8.92
C ALA A 262 10.64 -14.34 8.39
N SER A 263 9.61 -14.80 9.07
CA SER A 263 8.75 -15.89 8.62
C SER A 263 7.47 -15.32 8.03
N SER A 264 7.09 -15.80 6.86
CA SER A 264 5.75 -15.48 6.34
C SER A 264 4.70 -16.14 7.25
N PRO A 265 3.58 -15.45 7.54
CA PRO A 265 2.52 -16.02 8.37
C PRO A 265 1.99 -17.34 7.79
N SER A 266 1.72 -18.29 8.63
CA SER A 266 1.09 -19.56 8.23
C SER A 266 -0.38 -19.32 7.85
N GLU A 267 -0.96 -20.22 7.06
CA GLU A 267 -2.35 -20.15 6.64
C GLU A 267 -3.33 -20.06 7.83
N ARG A 268 -3.05 -20.78 8.94
CA ARG A 268 -3.85 -20.75 10.16
C ARG A 268 -3.73 -19.43 10.95
N GLU A 269 -2.60 -18.76 10.88
CA GLU A 269 -2.41 -17.45 11.49
C GLU A 269 -3.21 -16.41 10.68
N ARG A 270 -3.10 -16.41 9.36
CA ARG A 270 -3.87 -15.52 8.46
C ARG A 270 -5.39 -15.64 8.62
N GLU A 271 -5.94 -16.83 8.84
CA GLU A 271 -7.36 -17.03 9.07
C GLU A 271 -7.88 -16.43 10.39
N ARG A 272 -7.00 -16.21 11.37
CA ARG A 272 -7.37 -15.77 12.73
C ARG A 272 -7.07 -14.31 13.00
N ASP A 273 -6.02 -13.82 12.40
CA ASP A 273 -5.53 -12.48 12.67
C ASP A 273 -6.45 -11.44 12.01
N ARG A 274 -6.60 -10.32 12.69
CA ARG A 274 -7.40 -9.17 12.24
C ARG A 274 -6.54 -7.92 12.34
N ALA A 275 -6.83 -6.98 11.45
CA ALA A 275 -6.32 -5.63 11.58
C ALA A 275 -7.46 -4.68 11.90
N PHE A 276 -7.15 -3.67 12.69
CA PHE A 276 -8.09 -2.67 13.16
C PHE A 276 -7.61 -1.31 12.67
N ILE A 277 -8.47 -0.65 11.94
CA ILE A 277 -8.22 0.68 11.38
C ILE A 277 -9.09 1.68 12.11
N TRP A 278 -8.55 2.83 12.38
CA TRP A 278 -9.25 3.95 13.01
C TRP A 278 -8.96 5.22 12.22
N GLY A 279 -9.95 6.10 12.15
CA GLY A 279 -9.80 7.43 11.55
C GLY A 279 -10.61 8.48 12.28
N GLU A 280 -10.11 9.72 12.24
CA GLU A 280 -10.74 10.92 12.80
C GLU A 280 -10.53 12.08 11.85
N ALA A 281 -11.62 12.69 11.39
CA ALA A 281 -11.59 13.93 10.62
C ALA A 281 -12.20 15.06 11.44
N ARG A 282 -11.64 16.28 11.36
CA ARG A 282 -12.10 17.40 12.17
C ARG A 282 -11.97 18.76 11.49
N THR A 283 -12.87 19.63 11.86
CA THR A 283 -12.77 21.11 11.71
C THR A 283 -12.38 21.72 13.07
N ASP A 284 -12.47 23.03 13.20
CA ASP A 284 -12.32 23.71 14.50
C ASP A 284 -13.48 23.40 15.46
N ASP A 285 -14.68 23.12 14.93
CA ASP A 285 -15.94 23.02 15.69
C ASP A 285 -16.49 21.59 15.76
N GLU A 286 -16.14 20.72 14.82
CA GLU A 286 -16.74 19.39 14.66
C GLU A 286 -15.66 18.31 14.49
N THR A 287 -15.95 17.13 14.98
CA THR A 287 -15.10 15.95 14.84
C THR A 287 -15.97 14.75 14.52
N VAL A 288 -15.57 13.98 13.52
CA VAL A 288 -16.16 12.67 13.22
C VAL A 288 -15.07 11.61 13.28
N ALA A 289 -15.42 10.45 13.78
CA ALA A 289 -14.50 9.31 13.84
C ALA A 289 -15.21 8.03 13.41
N SER A 290 -14.45 7.10 12.87
CA SER A 290 -14.94 5.79 12.47
C SER A 290 -13.84 4.74 12.57
N ARG A 291 -14.24 3.49 12.58
CA ARG A 291 -13.35 2.32 12.63
C ARG A 291 -13.75 1.31 11.58
N LEU A 292 -12.76 0.50 11.20
CA LEU A 292 -12.93 -0.59 10.26
C LEU A 292 -12.16 -1.80 10.77
N VAL A 293 -12.71 -3.00 10.63
CA VAL A 293 -12.01 -4.25 10.96
C VAL A 293 -11.80 -5.04 9.67
N THR A 294 -10.58 -5.47 9.45
CA THR A 294 -10.22 -6.21 8.24
C THR A 294 -9.64 -7.58 8.58
N PRO A 295 -9.61 -8.52 7.64
CA PRO A 295 -8.76 -9.69 7.78
C PRO A 295 -7.28 -9.30 7.86
N GLU A 296 -6.44 -10.28 7.97
CA GLU A 296 -4.98 -10.14 8.00
C GLU A 296 -4.47 -9.42 6.72
N PRO A 297 -3.43 -8.57 6.83
CA PRO A 297 -2.97 -7.69 5.76
C PRO A 297 -2.75 -8.33 4.38
N TYR A 298 -2.14 -9.53 4.32
CA TYR A 298 -1.89 -10.18 3.04
C TYR A 298 -3.17 -10.73 2.41
N THR A 299 -4.10 -11.23 3.21
CA THR A 299 -5.42 -11.69 2.76
C THR A 299 -6.18 -10.53 2.14
N LEU A 300 -6.22 -9.38 2.83
CA LEU A 300 -6.87 -8.19 2.29
C LEU A 300 -6.19 -7.70 1.00
N THR A 301 -4.85 -7.68 0.94
CA THR A 301 -4.11 -7.25 -0.26
C THR A 301 -4.45 -8.10 -1.47
N ILE A 302 -4.52 -9.43 -1.31
CA ILE A 302 -4.83 -10.34 -2.40
C ILE A 302 -6.23 -10.07 -2.93
N ASP A 303 -7.20 -10.00 -2.04
CA ASP A 303 -8.60 -9.76 -2.37
C ASP A 303 -8.81 -8.37 -2.98
N ALA A 304 -8.18 -7.33 -2.40
CA ALA A 304 -8.28 -5.97 -2.91
C ALA A 304 -7.76 -5.84 -4.36
N VAL A 305 -6.59 -6.41 -4.66
CA VAL A 305 -6.04 -6.36 -6.02
C VAL A 305 -6.94 -7.10 -7.01
N THR A 306 -7.39 -8.30 -6.65
CA THR A 306 -8.21 -9.11 -7.57
C THR A 306 -9.60 -8.49 -7.78
N THR A 307 -10.22 -7.96 -6.72
CA THR A 307 -11.50 -7.24 -6.82
C THR A 307 -11.33 -5.92 -7.62
N ALA A 308 -10.22 -5.19 -7.43
CA ALA A 308 -9.91 -4.01 -8.23
C ALA A 308 -9.80 -4.34 -9.72
N LEU A 309 -9.12 -5.44 -10.08
CA LEU A 309 -9.02 -5.89 -11.47
C LEU A 309 -10.39 -6.28 -12.07
N GLU A 310 -11.25 -6.97 -11.32
CA GLU A 310 -12.61 -7.29 -11.75
C GLU A 310 -13.46 -6.02 -11.96
N ARG A 311 -13.35 -5.06 -11.04
CA ARG A 311 -14.06 -3.77 -11.14
C ARG A 311 -13.56 -2.96 -12.34
N LEU A 312 -12.24 -2.89 -12.56
CA LEU A 312 -11.66 -2.24 -13.75
C LEU A 312 -12.13 -2.91 -15.04
N GLU A 313 -12.13 -4.25 -15.13
CA GLU A 313 -12.60 -4.97 -16.31
C GLU A 313 -14.10 -4.72 -16.62
N ALA A 314 -14.90 -4.48 -15.58
CA ALA A 314 -16.33 -4.21 -15.70
C ALA A 314 -16.66 -2.75 -16.05
N MET A 315 -15.70 -1.82 -16.00
CA MET A 315 -15.91 -0.41 -16.30
C MET A 315 -16.06 -0.17 -17.81
N ASP A 316 -17.02 0.66 -18.19
CA ASP A 316 -17.18 1.13 -19.58
C ASP A 316 -16.04 2.09 -20.02
N SER A 317 -15.43 2.78 -19.05
CA SER A 317 -14.29 3.68 -19.25
C SER A 317 -13.42 3.70 -18.02
N HIS A 318 -12.11 3.62 -18.20
CA HIS A 318 -11.16 3.69 -17.10
C HIS A 318 -10.83 5.15 -16.71
N PRO A 319 -10.45 5.40 -15.45
CA PRO A 319 -9.86 6.68 -15.06
C PRO A 319 -8.55 6.94 -15.83
N THR A 320 -8.05 8.16 -15.79
CA THR A 320 -6.73 8.51 -16.34
C THR A 320 -6.03 9.44 -15.38
N GLY A 321 -4.71 9.37 -15.32
CA GLY A 321 -3.92 10.12 -14.35
C GLY A 321 -3.51 9.27 -13.15
N PHE A 322 -3.01 9.95 -12.11
CA PHE A 322 -2.71 9.33 -10.83
C PHE A 322 -3.98 9.19 -9.98
N GLU A 323 -4.22 8.00 -9.47
CA GLU A 323 -5.42 7.70 -8.72
C GLU A 323 -5.12 6.88 -7.46
N THR A 324 -5.97 7.03 -6.44
CA THR A 324 -5.99 6.17 -5.26
C THR A 324 -7.18 5.22 -5.30
N PRO A 325 -7.16 4.11 -4.56
CA PRO A 325 -8.25 3.13 -4.59
C PRO A 325 -9.63 3.73 -4.28
N ALA A 326 -9.74 4.59 -3.28
CA ALA A 326 -11.02 5.17 -2.88
C ALA A 326 -11.55 6.23 -3.86
N VAL A 327 -10.68 6.87 -4.65
CA VAL A 327 -11.11 7.77 -5.73
C VAL A 327 -11.70 6.97 -6.89
N VAL A 328 -11.09 5.83 -7.24
CA VAL A 328 -11.55 5.01 -8.38
C VAL A 328 -12.81 4.20 -8.05
N PHE A 329 -12.89 3.66 -6.83
CA PHE A 329 -13.88 2.64 -6.47
C PHE A 329 -14.86 3.08 -5.37
N ASP A 330 -14.72 4.29 -4.82
CA ASP A 330 -15.42 4.86 -3.67
C ASP A 330 -15.04 4.28 -2.28
N ALA A 331 -15.62 4.84 -1.22
CA ALA A 331 -15.37 4.42 0.16
C ALA A 331 -15.84 2.99 0.46
N GLU A 332 -16.91 2.56 -0.18
CA GLU A 332 -17.53 1.26 0.01
C GLU A 332 -16.72 0.11 -0.60
N PHE A 333 -15.74 0.37 -1.45
CA PHE A 333 -14.88 -0.64 -2.05
C PHE A 333 -14.28 -1.61 -1.02
N VAL A 334 -13.82 -1.11 0.11
CA VAL A 334 -13.26 -1.95 1.16
C VAL A 334 -14.30 -2.90 1.76
N LEU A 335 -15.58 -2.55 1.74
CA LEU A 335 -16.68 -3.36 2.28
C LEU A 335 -17.08 -4.53 1.37
N GLU A 336 -16.64 -4.51 0.11
CA GLU A 336 -16.82 -5.63 -0.82
C GLU A 336 -15.83 -6.76 -0.57
N LEU A 337 -14.74 -6.47 0.15
CA LEU A 337 -13.66 -7.42 0.40
C LEU A 337 -14.02 -8.43 1.48
N ASP A 338 -13.67 -9.69 1.25
CA ASP A 338 -14.01 -10.80 2.12
C ASP A 338 -13.45 -10.62 3.55
N GLY A 339 -14.35 -10.76 4.54
CA GLY A 339 -13.98 -10.70 5.96
C GLY A 339 -13.78 -9.29 6.51
N VAL A 340 -14.08 -8.25 5.74
CA VAL A 340 -14.14 -6.87 6.23
C VAL A 340 -15.44 -6.67 6.99
N GLU A 341 -15.34 -6.12 8.20
CA GLU A 341 -16.48 -5.69 8.99
C GLU A 341 -16.62 -4.16 8.83
N GLY A 342 -17.81 -3.69 8.51
CA GLY A 342 -18.13 -2.36 8.02
C GLY A 342 -17.61 -1.17 8.84
N PHE A 343 -17.97 0.02 8.44
CA PHE A 343 -17.61 1.23 9.19
C PHE A 343 -18.40 1.32 10.51
N PHE A 344 -17.66 1.48 11.61
CA PHE A 344 -18.21 1.66 12.95
C PHE A 344 -18.04 3.12 13.37
N ASP A 345 -19.03 3.94 13.05
CA ASP A 345 -19.03 5.37 13.34
C ASP A 345 -19.11 5.63 14.85
N GLU A 346 -18.30 6.57 15.33
CA GLU A 346 -18.37 7.10 16.70
C GLU A 346 -19.28 8.34 16.72
N GLU A 347 -20.17 8.41 17.75
CA GLU A 347 -21.06 9.56 18.00
C GLU A 347 -20.34 10.68 18.76
#